data_c104b85a1fbb8235bcfe3dd238aa118c
#
_entry.id   c104b85a1fbb8235bcfe3dd238aa118c
#
_cell.length_a   1.000
_cell.length_b   1.000
_cell.length_c   1.000
_cell.angle_alpha   90.00
_cell.angle_beta   90.00
_cell.angle_gamma   90.00
#
_symmetry.space_group_name_H-M   'P 1'
#
loop_
_entity.id
_entity.type
_entity.pdbx_description
1 polymer ?
#
loop_
_entity_poly.entity_id
_entity_poly.type
_entity_poly.pdbx_seq_one_letter_code
_entity_poly.pdbx_strand_id
1 'polypeptide(L)'
;MSLLLSVVISILSFGAIANNDSINNAGAINRAISTCAQQGGGTVRVPAGTYVTGSIYLHSRVTLRLERGAILRGSARLADYAPLQTDMDLSRYESGQGTVNYNSATDPQWSRALIFGVGIHHAGIEGPGHIDGADVRNPLGEEHMRGPHTILLAGCSDMRFRDFSITRSANYAILAYQIAHTQFNALTITGGWDGIHVRGACHISISRCTLHTGDDALAGGYWTDTRIDRCLINSSCNGIRMIMPSERVYISRCRFEGPGTHPHHTSGRTATETGIYLQPGGWGKAPGRMDQIYIDRCQMYNVLTPVTVTLGDDNTAGTISINRLTGRKIGHMALSVKSWGTAPTDRVIIRNSDIEYIGKDDHSLPKWFHGKSFDQWPFFPSWGMYFRNVHTVKLHQVKLRLSGKDYRQAILYDHVDHVQGHATLATD
;
A
#
# COMPACT_ATOMS: atom_id res chain seq x y z
N MET A 1 -18.88 -39.18 -4.05
CA MET A 1 -18.04 -38.01 -3.79
C MET A 1 -16.60 -38.44 -4.05
N SER A 2 -16.09 -38.18 -5.25
CA SER A 2 -14.72 -38.57 -5.63
C SER A 2 -13.75 -37.63 -4.88
N LEU A 3 -12.89 -38.19 -4.04
CA LEU A 3 -11.72 -37.50 -3.50
C LEU A 3 -10.81 -37.16 -4.70
N LEU A 4 -10.93 -35.96 -5.22
CA LEU A 4 -9.94 -35.43 -6.14
C LEU A 4 -8.62 -35.27 -5.33
N LEU A 5 -7.70 -36.22 -5.52
CA LEU A 5 -6.33 -36.13 -5.03
C LEU A 5 -5.76 -34.84 -5.62
N SER A 6 -5.43 -33.87 -4.77
CA SER A 6 -4.80 -32.64 -5.20
C SER A 6 -3.45 -32.98 -5.83
N VAL A 7 -3.24 -32.57 -7.07
CA VAL A 7 -1.99 -32.78 -7.80
C VAL A 7 -0.86 -32.02 -7.08
N VAL A 8 0.27 -32.68 -6.85
CA VAL A 8 1.47 -32.07 -6.29
C VAL A 8 2.65 -32.30 -7.22
N ILE A 9 3.22 -31.25 -7.75
CA ILE A 9 4.31 -31.27 -8.74
C ILE A 9 5.51 -30.51 -8.18
N SER A 10 6.72 -31.01 -8.37
CA SER A 10 7.95 -30.28 -8.06
C SER A 10 8.52 -29.63 -9.31
N ILE A 11 9.03 -28.39 -9.20
CA ILE A 11 9.77 -27.73 -10.30
C ILE A 11 11.00 -28.52 -10.74
N LEU A 12 11.58 -29.32 -9.83
CA LEU A 12 12.75 -30.14 -10.12
C LEU A 12 12.42 -31.22 -11.18
N SER A 13 11.21 -31.75 -11.19
CA SER A 13 10.76 -32.72 -12.20
C SER A 13 10.67 -32.12 -13.61
N PHE A 14 10.78 -30.80 -13.73
CA PHE A 14 10.77 -30.06 -15.00
C PHE A 14 12.14 -29.48 -15.37
N GLY A 15 13.18 -29.87 -14.65
CA GLY A 15 14.56 -29.46 -14.92
C GLY A 15 14.98 -28.14 -14.27
N ALA A 16 14.29 -27.69 -13.21
CA ALA A 16 14.77 -26.57 -12.43
C ALA A 16 16.06 -26.94 -11.67
N ILE A 17 17.03 -26.04 -11.67
CA ILE A 17 18.33 -26.24 -11.04
C ILE A 17 18.54 -25.18 -9.99
N ALA A 18 18.70 -25.60 -8.76
CA ALA A 18 18.97 -24.73 -7.63
C ALA A 18 20.45 -24.31 -7.55
N ASN A 19 20.70 -23.16 -6.92
CA ASN A 19 22.05 -22.69 -6.55
C ASN A 19 23.01 -22.54 -7.74
N ASN A 20 22.48 -22.19 -8.90
CA ASN A 20 23.25 -21.89 -10.10
C ASN A 20 22.77 -20.58 -10.72
N ASP A 21 23.58 -19.53 -10.58
CA ASP A 21 23.24 -18.18 -11.01
C ASP A 21 23.24 -18.00 -12.54
N SER A 22 23.85 -18.95 -13.26
CA SER A 22 23.88 -18.93 -14.73
C SER A 22 22.62 -19.52 -15.38
N ILE A 23 21.77 -20.19 -14.59
CA ILE A 23 20.57 -20.87 -15.08
C ILE A 23 19.32 -20.01 -14.81
N ASN A 24 18.62 -19.64 -15.87
CA ASN A 24 17.29 -19.05 -15.77
C ASN A 24 16.23 -20.17 -15.71
N ASN A 25 15.62 -20.35 -14.54
CA ASN A 25 14.65 -21.42 -14.28
C ASN A 25 13.22 -21.10 -14.77
N ALA A 26 12.96 -19.95 -15.38
CA ALA A 26 11.61 -19.53 -15.78
C ALA A 26 10.91 -20.58 -16.65
N GLY A 27 11.62 -21.18 -17.63
CA GLY A 27 11.06 -22.21 -18.47
C GLY A 27 10.65 -23.48 -17.71
N ALA A 28 11.45 -23.95 -16.75
CA ALA A 28 11.13 -25.11 -15.94
C ALA A 28 9.93 -24.84 -15.01
N ILE A 29 9.92 -23.69 -14.33
CA ILE A 29 8.85 -23.29 -13.41
C ILE A 29 7.53 -23.11 -14.18
N ASN A 30 7.54 -22.42 -15.31
CA ASN A 30 6.35 -22.20 -16.12
C ASN A 30 5.78 -23.52 -16.66
N ARG A 31 6.61 -24.48 -17.11
CA ARG A 31 6.14 -25.81 -17.49
C ARG A 31 5.49 -26.57 -16.32
N ALA A 32 6.07 -26.50 -15.12
CA ALA A 32 5.49 -27.13 -13.93
C ALA A 32 4.11 -26.54 -13.61
N ILE A 33 3.98 -25.22 -13.61
CA ILE A 33 2.72 -24.51 -13.33
C ILE A 33 1.67 -24.86 -14.40
N SER A 34 2.03 -24.82 -15.67
CA SER A 34 1.14 -25.11 -16.80
C SER A 34 0.66 -26.58 -16.78
N THR A 35 1.56 -27.53 -16.52
CA THR A 35 1.20 -28.94 -16.39
C THR A 35 0.25 -29.19 -15.22
N CYS A 36 0.50 -28.54 -14.05
CA CYS A 36 -0.39 -28.61 -12.89
C CYS A 36 -1.79 -28.10 -13.25
N ALA A 37 -1.88 -26.97 -13.94
CA ALA A 37 -3.14 -26.38 -14.38
C ALA A 37 -3.91 -27.32 -15.36
N GLN A 38 -3.21 -27.90 -16.33
CA GLN A 38 -3.79 -28.89 -17.29
C GLN A 38 -4.35 -30.12 -16.59
N GLN A 39 -3.78 -30.50 -15.46
CA GLN A 39 -4.27 -31.61 -14.62
C GLN A 39 -5.41 -31.22 -13.68
N GLY A 40 -6.00 -30.03 -13.86
CA GLY A 40 -7.14 -29.57 -13.06
C GLY A 40 -6.74 -28.64 -11.87
N GLY A 41 -5.46 -28.38 -11.70
CA GLY A 41 -4.92 -27.56 -10.62
C GLY A 41 -4.29 -28.38 -9.51
N GLY A 42 -3.72 -27.69 -8.52
CA GLY A 42 -3.00 -28.33 -7.41
C GLY A 42 -1.88 -27.46 -6.86
N THR A 43 -0.82 -28.10 -6.41
CA THR A 43 0.32 -27.43 -5.79
C THR A 43 1.60 -27.66 -6.60
N VAL A 44 2.26 -26.58 -6.99
CA VAL A 44 3.62 -26.62 -7.55
C VAL A 44 4.60 -26.27 -6.43
N ARG A 45 5.46 -27.21 -6.06
CA ARG A 45 6.43 -27.07 -4.98
C ARG A 45 7.74 -26.48 -5.51
N VAL A 46 8.25 -25.48 -4.82
CA VAL A 46 9.61 -24.94 -4.95
C VAL A 46 10.41 -25.41 -3.74
N PRO A 47 11.24 -26.46 -3.86
CA PRO A 47 12.04 -26.98 -2.76
C PRO A 47 13.12 -25.99 -2.29
N ALA A 48 13.78 -26.30 -1.16
CA ALA A 48 14.90 -25.50 -0.66
C ALA A 48 15.99 -25.32 -1.72
N GLY A 49 16.57 -24.12 -1.79
CA GLY A 49 17.58 -23.70 -2.75
C GLY A 49 17.22 -22.37 -3.41
N THR A 50 18.20 -21.75 -4.05
CA THR A 50 18.02 -20.49 -4.79
C THR A 50 17.81 -20.78 -6.27
N TYR A 51 16.68 -20.35 -6.82
CA TYR A 51 16.34 -20.49 -8.22
C TYR A 51 16.28 -19.11 -8.88
N VAL A 52 17.28 -18.81 -9.69
CA VAL A 52 17.25 -17.59 -10.51
C VAL A 52 16.23 -17.74 -11.62
N THR A 53 15.37 -16.75 -11.81
CA THR A 53 14.29 -16.83 -12.78
C THR A 53 13.97 -15.48 -13.41
N GLY A 54 13.56 -15.48 -14.68
CA GLY A 54 12.82 -14.41 -15.31
C GLY A 54 11.33 -14.51 -14.98
N SER A 55 10.48 -13.92 -15.83
CA SER A 55 9.04 -13.91 -15.61
C SER A 55 8.42 -15.31 -15.54
N ILE A 56 7.62 -15.55 -14.50
CA ILE A 56 6.80 -16.75 -14.33
C ILE A 56 5.31 -16.37 -14.28
N TYR A 57 4.44 -17.28 -14.68
CA TYR A 57 3.02 -17.04 -14.86
C TYR A 57 2.21 -18.02 -14.00
N LEU A 58 1.44 -17.48 -13.06
CA LEU A 58 0.47 -18.26 -12.29
C LEU A 58 -0.72 -18.64 -13.17
N HIS A 59 -1.33 -19.77 -12.86
CA HIS A 59 -2.54 -20.25 -13.52
C HIS A 59 -3.66 -20.49 -12.53
N SER A 60 -4.91 -20.44 -13.02
CA SER A 60 -6.08 -20.74 -12.19
C SER A 60 -5.97 -22.10 -11.53
N ARG A 61 -6.40 -22.18 -10.27
CA ARG A 61 -6.39 -23.39 -9.43
C ARG A 61 -5.01 -23.96 -9.13
N VAL A 62 -3.93 -23.19 -9.35
CA VAL A 62 -2.57 -23.59 -9.00
C VAL A 62 -2.04 -22.74 -7.84
N THR A 63 -1.54 -23.40 -6.82
CA THR A 63 -0.80 -22.79 -5.73
C THR A 63 0.70 -23.02 -5.90
N LEU A 64 1.49 -21.95 -5.99
CA LEU A 64 2.94 -22.02 -5.95
C LEU A 64 3.40 -22.07 -4.50
N ARG A 65 3.94 -23.19 -4.04
CA ARG A 65 4.36 -23.37 -2.65
C ARG A 65 5.86 -23.25 -2.53
N LEU A 66 6.30 -22.19 -1.84
CA LEU A 66 7.70 -21.95 -1.49
C LEU A 66 8.01 -22.71 -0.20
N GLU A 67 8.82 -23.75 -0.27
CA GLU A 67 9.20 -24.50 0.92
C GLU A 67 10.20 -23.71 1.78
N ARG A 68 10.41 -24.14 3.01
CA ARG A 68 11.41 -23.54 3.89
C ARG A 68 12.79 -23.62 3.23
N GLY A 69 13.46 -22.48 3.11
CA GLY A 69 14.76 -22.38 2.43
C GLY A 69 14.67 -22.27 0.90
N ALA A 70 13.47 -22.24 0.32
CA ALA A 70 13.30 -21.90 -1.08
C ALA A 70 13.44 -20.39 -1.30
N ILE A 71 14.22 -19.99 -2.31
CA ILE A 71 14.38 -18.60 -2.75
C ILE A 71 14.10 -18.55 -4.27
N LEU A 72 13.06 -17.86 -4.65
CA LEU A 72 12.89 -17.41 -6.03
C LEU A 72 13.58 -16.07 -6.19
N ARG A 73 14.69 -16.05 -6.91
CA ARG A 73 15.46 -14.82 -7.16
C ARG A 73 15.31 -14.38 -8.60
N GLY A 74 14.94 -13.11 -8.77
CA GLY A 74 14.86 -12.50 -10.09
C GLY A 74 16.21 -12.52 -10.82
N SER A 75 16.19 -12.66 -12.13
CA SER A 75 17.36 -12.52 -12.98
C SER A 75 17.96 -11.13 -12.88
N ALA A 76 19.26 -11.00 -12.97
CA ALA A 76 19.94 -9.71 -13.04
C ALA A 76 19.75 -8.99 -14.41
N ARG A 77 19.18 -9.67 -15.40
CA ARG A 77 19.00 -9.13 -16.75
C ARG A 77 17.57 -8.63 -16.95
N LEU A 78 17.40 -7.35 -17.21
CA LEU A 78 16.09 -6.74 -17.44
C LEU A 78 15.31 -7.43 -18.60
N ALA A 79 16.00 -7.94 -19.61
CA ALA A 79 15.39 -8.64 -20.74
C ALA A 79 14.69 -9.93 -20.37
N ASP A 80 14.97 -10.51 -19.21
CA ASP A 80 14.32 -11.74 -18.72
C ASP A 80 12.91 -11.46 -18.11
N TYR A 81 12.51 -10.18 -18.03
CA TYR A 81 11.22 -9.77 -17.47
C TYR A 81 10.29 -9.28 -18.58
N ALA A 82 9.19 -9.98 -18.76
CA ALA A 82 8.16 -9.59 -19.71
C ALA A 82 7.34 -8.40 -19.21
N PRO A 83 6.80 -7.55 -20.10
CA PRO A 83 5.73 -6.62 -19.74
C PRO A 83 4.39 -7.35 -19.61
N LEU A 84 3.42 -6.71 -18.93
CA LEU A 84 2.05 -7.21 -18.83
C LEU A 84 1.44 -7.39 -20.24
N GLN A 85 0.79 -8.53 -20.43
CA GLN A 85 -0.03 -8.81 -21.61
C GLN A 85 -1.47 -9.01 -21.15
N THR A 86 -2.39 -8.12 -21.56
CA THR A 86 -3.82 -8.21 -21.20
C THR A 86 -4.67 -7.42 -22.19
N ASP A 87 -5.89 -7.88 -22.43
CA ASP A 87 -6.91 -7.18 -23.22
C ASP A 87 -7.85 -6.34 -22.31
N MET A 88 -7.59 -6.31 -20.99
CA MET A 88 -8.38 -5.53 -20.04
C MET A 88 -8.12 -4.02 -20.21
N ASP A 89 -9.17 -3.22 -20.17
CA ASP A 89 -9.06 -1.77 -20.06
C ASP A 89 -8.65 -1.39 -18.62
N LEU A 90 -7.41 -0.98 -18.46
CA LEU A 90 -6.83 -0.52 -17.20
C LEU A 90 -6.57 0.99 -17.20
N SER A 91 -7.04 1.73 -18.20
CA SER A 91 -6.77 3.17 -18.38
C SER A 91 -7.21 4.04 -17.19
N ARG A 92 -8.30 3.68 -16.51
CA ARG A 92 -8.76 4.40 -15.30
C ARG A 92 -7.79 4.35 -14.13
N TYR A 93 -6.80 3.48 -14.18
CA TYR A 93 -5.79 3.31 -13.12
C TYR A 93 -4.45 3.98 -13.44
N GLU A 94 -4.35 4.65 -14.57
CA GLU A 94 -3.17 5.43 -14.91
C GLU A 94 -3.01 6.63 -13.99
N SER A 95 -1.79 7.00 -13.72
CA SER A 95 -1.48 8.13 -12.85
C SER A 95 -0.15 8.79 -13.24
N GLY A 96 0.06 10.03 -12.79
CA GLY A 96 1.28 10.77 -13.05
C GLY A 96 1.48 11.20 -14.52
N GLN A 97 0.43 11.32 -15.33
CA GLN A 97 0.52 11.74 -16.73
C GLN A 97 1.32 13.04 -16.88
N GLY A 98 2.26 13.05 -17.83
CA GLY A 98 3.11 14.22 -18.11
C GLY A 98 4.26 14.43 -17.12
N THR A 99 4.51 13.49 -16.23
CA THR A 99 5.62 13.52 -15.26
C THR A 99 6.56 12.32 -15.44
N VAL A 100 7.71 12.35 -14.79
CA VAL A 100 8.64 11.20 -14.70
C VAL A 100 8.07 10.03 -13.89
N ASN A 101 6.94 10.23 -13.22
CA ASN A 101 6.23 9.25 -12.39
C ASN A 101 4.96 8.76 -13.09
N TYR A 102 4.98 8.67 -14.42
CA TYR A 102 3.84 8.13 -15.17
C TYR A 102 3.73 6.62 -15.01
N ASN A 103 2.58 6.19 -14.54
CA ASN A 103 2.26 4.79 -14.30
C ASN A 103 1.13 4.35 -15.23
N SER A 104 1.42 3.51 -16.20
CA SER A 104 0.44 2.91 -17.09
C SER A 104 0.65 1.41 -17.24
N ALA A 105 -0.42 0.64 -17.08
CA ALA A 105 -0.38 -0.81 -17.28
C ALA A 105 -0.03 -1.20 -18.73
N THR A 106 -0.26 -0.30 -19.69
CA THR A 106 0.07 -0.50 -21.12
C THR A 106 1.50 -0.10 -21.46
N ASP A 107 2.21 0.62 -20.57
CA ASP A 107 3.61 0.94 -20.77
C ASP A 107 4.48 -0.29 -20.49
N PRO A 108 5.20 -0.84 -21.50
CA PRO A 108 6.07 -1.99 -21.33
C PRO A 108 7.28 -1.72 -20.43
N GLN A 109 7.61 -0.46 -20.14
CA GLN A 109 8.67 -0.13 -19.19
C GLN A 109 8.18 -0.17 -17.74
N TRP A 110 6.92 0.23 -17.51
CA TRP A 110 6.28 0.18 -16.20
C TRP A 110 5.79 -1.22 -15.84
N SER A 111 5.19 -1.95 -16.76
CA SER A 111 4.40 -3.15 -16.49
C SER A 111 5.19 -4.46 -16.44
N ARG A 112 6.54 -4.41 -16.36
CA ARG A 112 7.37 -5.62 -16.20
C ARG A 112 7.21 -6.22 -14.81
N ALA A 113 7.20 -7.55 -14.71
CA ALA A 113 7.18 -8.22 -13.42
C ALA A 113 7.90 -9.58 -13.43
N LEU A 114 8.28 -10.02 -12.22
CA LEU A 114 8.84 -11.35 -12.01
C LEU A 114 7.75 -12.43 -11.98
N ILE A 115 6.60 -12.16 -11.35
CA ILE A 115 5.50 -13.10 -11.24
C ILE A 115 4.21 -12.44 -11.71
N PHE A 116 3.53 -13.08 -12.65
CA PHE A 116 2.25 -12.61 -13.17
C PHE A 116 1.09 -13.50 -12.76
N GLY A 117 -0.06 -12.86 -12.49
CA GLY A 117 -1.38 -13.48 -12.50
C GLY A 117 -2.33 -12.60 -13.33
N VAL A 118 -2.85 -13.11 -14.44
CA VAL A 118 -3.69 -12.35 -15.36
C VAL A 118 -4.95 -13.14 -15.68
N GLY A 119 -6.13 -12.59 -15.32
CA GLY A 119 -7.42 -13.22 -15.56
C GLY A 119 -7.61 -14.58 -14.86
N ILE A 120 -6.92 -14.82 -13.74
CA ILE A 120 -6.91 -16.13 -13.06
C ILE A 120 -7.69 -16.09 -11.74
N HIS A 121 -8.05 -17.28 -11.29
CA HIS A 121 -8.82 -17.45 -10.06
C HIS A 121 -8.41 -18.68 -9.24
N HIS A 122 -8.70 -18.66 -7.93
CA HIS A 122 -8.41 -19.78 -7.00
C HIS A 122 -6.93 -20.19 -7.01
N ALA A 123 -6.03 -19.22 -7.09
CA ALA A 123 -4.60 -19.43 -7.20
C ALA A 123 -3.84 -18.61 -6.13
N GLY A 124 -2.53 -18.74 -6.10
CA GLY A 124 -1.72 -17.91 -5.21
C GLY A 124 -0.34 -18.46 -4.94
N ILE A 125 0.30 -17.85 -3.92
CA ILE A 125 1.64 -18.21 -3.45
C ILE A 125 1.56 -18.41 -1.95
N GLU A 126 2.15 -19.49 -1.45
CA GLU A 126 2.19 -19.77 -0.02
C GLU A 126 3.49 -20.41 0.45
N GLY A 127 3.70 -20.42 1.75
CA GLY A 127 4.79 -21.18 2.40
C GLY A 127 5.94 -20.30 2.87
N PRO A 128 6.80 -20.82 3.76
CA PRO A 128 7.81 -20.03 4.47
C PRO A 128 9.08 -19.76 3.66
N GLY A 129 8.97 -19.68 2.32
CA GLY A 129 10.10 -19.33 1.46
C GLY A 129 10.21 -17.83 1.21
N HIS A 130 11.05 -17.50 0.25
CA HIS A 130 11.47 -16.13 -0.02
C HIS A 130 11.41 -15.80 -1.51
N ILE A 131 11.01 -14.57 -1.83
CA ILE A 131 11.10 -13.99 -3.18
C ILE A 131 12.05 -12.81 -3.12
N ASP A 132 13.09 -12.84 -3.92
CA ASP A 132 14.08 -11.80 -4.06
C ASP A 132 13.91 -11.12 -5.42
N GLY A 133 13.45 -9.87 -5.44
CA GLY A 133 13.23 -9.10 -6.67
C GLY A 133 14.49 -8.67 -7.41
N ALA A 134 15.67 -8.93 -6.83
CA ALA A 134 17.00 -8.68 -7.40
C ALA A 134 17.37 -7.19 -7.62
N ASP A 135 16.47 -6.24 -7.34
CA ASP A 135 16.69 -4.78 -7.49
C ASP A 135 17.22 -4.38 -8.89
N VAL A 136 16.66 -4.96 -9.94
CA VAL A 136 17.10 -4.74 -11.33
C VAL A 136 16.62 -3.38 -11.82
N ARG A 137 17.55 -2.48 -12.07
CA ARG A 137 17.23 -1.13 -12.56
C ARG A 137 16.77 -1.12 -14.02
N ASN A 138 15.83 -0.23 -14.31
CA ASN A 138 15.39 0.10 -15.66
C ASN A 138 15.54 1.61 -15.91
N PRO A 139 16.55 2.04 -16.67
CA PRO A 139 16.75 3.47 -17.00
C PRO A 139 15.60 4.11 -17.77
N LEU A 140 14.75 3.30 -18.41
CA LEU A 140 13.55 3.74 -19.14
C LEU A 140 12.27 3.64 -18.30
N GLY A 141 12.37 3.14 -17.07
CA GLY A 141 11.25 3.05 -16.15
C GLY A 141 10.97 4.35 -15.43
N GLU A 142 9.98 4.32 -14.55
CA GLU A 142 9.61 5.45 -13.69
C GLU A 142 10.85 5.98 -12.93
N GLU A 143 10.92 7.30 -12.79
CA GLU A 143 12.07 8.01 -12.18
C GLU A 143 13.43 7.63 -12.78
N HIS A 144 13.44 7.11 -14.00
CA HIS A 144 14.64 6.64 -14.73
C HIS A 144 15.42 5.54 -14.00
N MET A 145 14.75 4.78 -13.15
CA MET A 145 15.40 3.71 -12.39
C MET A 145 14.50 2.54 -11.99
N ARG A 146 13.18 2.71 -11.88
CA ARG A 146 12.29 1.65 -11.38
C ARG A 146 12.22 0.50 -12.37
N GLY A 147 12.58 -0.69 -11.91
CA GLY A 147 12.61 -1.91 -12.69
C GLY A 147 11.31 -2.72 -12.61
N PRO A 148 11.39 -4.06 -12.68
CA PRO A 148 10.21 -4.91 -12.62
C PRO A 148 9.55 -4.93 -11.24
N HIS A 149 8.22 -5.01 -11.23
CA HIS A 149 7.48 -5.39 -10.01
C HIS A 149 7.82 -6.84 -9.61
N THR A 150 7.72 -7.16 -8.31
CA THR A 150 7.95 -8.56 -7.93
C THR A 150 6.74 -9.43 -8.28
N ILE A 151 5.53 -8.99 -7.95
CA ILE A 151 4.27 -9.66 -8.32
C ILE A 151 3.34 -8.66 -8.98
N LEU A 152 2.80 -8.99 -10.15
CA LEU A 152 1.79 -8.20 -10.84
C LEU A 152 0.55 -9.04 -11.11
N LEU A 153 -0.59 -8.56 -10.62
CA LEU A 153 -1.89 -9.20 -10.78
C LEU A 153 -2.81 -8.29 -11.59
N ALA A 154 -3.60 -8.86 -12.51
CA ALA A 154 -4.61 -8.13 -13.25
C ALA A 154 -5.86 -9.01 -13.46
N GLY A 155 -7.06 -8.51 -13.05
CA GLY A 155 -8.33 -9.21 -13.24
C GLY A 155 -8.42 -10.55 -12.51
N CYS A 156 -7.84 -10.67 -11.32
CA CYS A 156 -7.78 -11.91 -10.57
C CYS A 156 -8.85 -11.99 -9.49
N SER A 157 -9.33 -13.21 -9.18
CA SER A 157 -10.23 -13.44 -8.06
C SER A 157 -9.83 -14.65 -7.21
N ASP A 158 -10.31 -14.66 -5.96
CA ASP A 158 -10.12 -15.78 -5.03
C ASP A 158 -8.65 -16.17 -4.84
N MET A 159 -7.77 -15.17 -4.84
CA MET A 159 -6.33 -15.38 -4.71
C MET A 159 -5.89 -15.46 -3.25
N ARG A 160 -4.83 -16.23 -2.97
CA ARG A 160 -4.26 -16.36 -1.63
C ARG A 160 -2.75 -16.19 -1.66
N PHE A 161 -2.27 -15.21 -0.92
CA PHE A 161 -0.85 -14.94 -0.73
C PHE A 161 -0.56 -15.01 0.76
N ARG A 162 0.25 -15.98 1.21
CA ARG A 162 0.47 -16.16 2.64
C ARG A 162 1.82 -16.76 3.02
N ASP A 163 2.33 -16.32 4.17
CA ASP A 163 3.44 -16.92 4.91
C ASP A 163 4.81 -16.86 4.20
N PHE A 164 5.03 -15.98 3.23
CA PHE A 164 6.32 -15.78 2.56
C PHE A 164 6.86 -14.35 2.73
N SER A 165 8.13 -14.19 2.38
CA SER A 165 8.78 -12.87 2.40
C SER A 165 9.19 -12.40 1.00
N ILE A 166 9.25 -11.07 0.83
CA ILE A 166 9.73 -10.38 -0.38
C ILE A 166 10.81 -9.39 0.02
N THR A 167 11.93 -9.37 -0.70
CA THR A 167 12.96 -8.33 -0.57
C THR A 167 13.44 -7.85 -1.92
N ARG A 168 14.11 -6.71 -1.93
CA ARG A 168 14.79 -6.12 -3.10
C ARG A 168 13.88 -6.00 -4.33
N SER A 169 12.63 -5.60 -4.13
CA SER A 169 11.73 -5.30 -5.25
C SER A 169 12.24 -4.07 -6.00
N ALA A 170 12.46 -4.21 -7.31
CA ALA A 170 12.97 -3.14 -8.15
C ALA A 170 11.91 -2.07 -8.49
N ASN A 171 10.66 -2.36 -8.19
CA ASN A 171 9.49 -1.49 -8.17
C ASN A 171 8.58 -1.94 -7.02
N TYR A 172 7.25 -1.87 -7.14
CA TYR A 172 6.35 -2.35 -6.10
C TYR A 172 6.54 -3.85 -5.84
N ALA A 173 6.48 -4.24 -4.57
CA ALA A 173 6.57 -5.67 -4.23
C ALA A 173 5.35 -6.43 -4.75
N ILE A 174 4.16 -5.86 -4.61
CA ILE A 174 2.93 -6.40 -5.20
C ILE A 174 2.16 -5.25 -5.85
N LEU A 175 1.96 -5.31 -7.15
CA LEU A 175 1.04 -4.44 -7.90
C LEU A 175 -0.17 -5.26 -8.33
N ALA A 176 -1.38 -4.76 -8.07
CA ALA A 176 -2.60 -5.45 -8.47
C ALA A 176 -3.62 -4.50 -9.09
N TYR A 177 -4.24 -4.94 -10.18
CA TYR A 177 -5.34 -4.25 -10.85
C TYR A 177 -6.60 -5.12 -10.85
N GLN A 178 -7.75 -4.56 -10.47
CA GLN A 178 -9.07 -5.21 -10.57
C GLN A 178 -9.10 -6.60 -9.92
N ILE A 179 -8.77 -6.70 -8.64
CA ILE A 179 -8.79 -7.96 -7.92
C ILE A 179 -10.03 -8.10 -7.03
N ALA A 180 -10.51 -9.33 -6.87
CA ALA A 180 -11.64 -9.63 -5.99
C ALA A 180 -11.36 -10.81 -5.06
N HIS A 181 -12.02 -10.86 -3.89
CA HIS A 181 -11.94 -11.98 -2.94
C HIS A 181 -10.51 -12.46 -2.65
N THR A 182 -9.56 -11.51 -2.55
CA THR A 182 -8.13 -11.80 -2.45
C THR A 182 -7.62 -11.59 -1.03
N GLN A 183 -6.74 -12.47 -0.58
CA GLN A 183 -6.16 -12.44 0.75
C GLN A 183 -4.63 -12.31 0.68
N PHE A 184 -4.11 -11.30 1.40
CA PHE A 184 -2.69 -11.14 1.70
C PHE A 184 -2.52 -11.35 3.21
N ASN A 185 -1.84 -12.40 3.62
CA ASN A 185 -1.79 -12.80 5.02
C ASN A 185 -0.40 -13.20 5.48
N ALA A 186 0.07 -12.64 6.58
CA ALA A 186 1.37 -12.94 7.18
C ALA A 186 2.55 -12.82 6.18
N LEU A 187 2.49 -11.82 5.30
CA LEU A 187 3.59 -11.48 4.41
C LEU A 187 4.60 -10.61 5.12
N THR A 188 5.88 -10.81 4.82
CA THR A 188 6.96 -9.90 5.23
C THR A 188 7.56 -9.27 3.98
N ILE A 189 7.42 -7.95 3.84
CA ILE A 189 7.98 -7.19 2.71
C ILE A 189 9.02 -6.22 3.26
N THR A 190 10.22 -6.24 2.69
CA THR A 190 11.33 -5.46 3.21
C THR A 190 12.11 -4.77 2.09
N GLY A 191 12.27 -3.46 2.20
CA GLY A 191 12.94 -2.61 1.20
C GLY A 191 12.09 -2.36 -0.05
N GLY A 192 12.73 -1.99 -1.13
CA GLY A 192 12.06 -1.65 -2.39
C GLY A 192 11.31 -0.32 -2.31
N TRP A 193 10.25 -0.22 -3.07
CA TRP A 193 9.34 0.93 -3.20
C TRP A 193 8.07 0.67 -2.40
N ASP A 194 6.88 0.69 -3.05
CA ASP A 194 5.64 0.32 -2.37
C ASP A 194 5.62 -1.17 -1.98
N GLY A 195 4.98 -1.45 -0.86
CA GLY A 195 4.75 -2.82 -0.43
C GLY A 195 3.64 -3.50 -1.23
N ILE A 196 2.39 -3.23 -0.89
CA ILE A 196 1.21 -3.78 -1.60
C ILE A 196 0.42 -2.60 -2.18
N HIS A 197 0.42 -2.49 -3.50
CA HIS A 197 -0.28 -1.45 -4.24
C HIS A 197 -1.44 -2.05 -5.05
N VAL A 198 -2.68 -1.71 -4.70
CA VAL A 198 -3.87 -2.28 -5.31
C VAL A 198 -4.73 -1.19 -5.92
N ARG A 199 -4.98 -1.26 -7.21
CA ARG A 199 -5.82 -0.34 -7.99
C ARG A 199 -7.09 -1.04 -8.45
N GLY A 200 -8.19 -0.83 -7.75
CA GLY A 200 -9.44 -1.55 -7.95
C GLY A 200 -9.49 -2.88 -7.21
N ALA A 201 -10.33 -2.94 -6.19
CA ALA A 201 -10.48 -4.15 -5.41
C ALA A 201 -11.89 -4.27 -4.80
N CYS A 202 -12.34 -5.50 -4.70
CA CYS A 202 -13.59 -5.85 -4.04
C CYS A 202 -13.36 -7.04 -3.10
N HIS A 203 -13.79 -6.91 -1.83
CA HIS A 203 -13.66 -7.97 -0.81
C HIS A 203 -12.22 -8.47 -0.62
N ILE A 204 -11.27 -7.56 -0.38
CA ILE A 204 -9.90 -7.96 -0.08
C ILE A 204 -9.59 -7.90 1.42
N SER A 205 -8.65 -8.74 1.84
CA SER A 205 -8.13 -8.77 3.21
C SER A 205 -6.60 -8.73 3.20
N ILE A 206 -6.04 -7.75 3.92
CA ILE A 206 -4.60 -7.63 4.18
C ILE A 206 -4.42 -7.76 5.69
N SER A 207 -3.78 -8.83 6.15
CA SER A 207 -3.75 -9.10 7.59
C SER A 207 -2.43 -9.71 8.06
N ARG A 208 -2.00 -9.33 9.26
CA ARG A 208 -0.78 -9.80 9.92
C ARG A 208 0.49 -9.65 9.08
N CYS A 209 0.49 -8.71 8.14
CA CYS A 209 1.66 -8.41 7.33
C CYS A 209 2.63 -7.52 8.10
N THR A 210 3.93 -7.72 7.84
CA THR A 210 5.02 -6.86 8.31
C THR A 210 5.63 -6.18 7.09
N LEU A 211 5.49 -4.85 7.03
CA LEU A 211 5.86 -4.06 5.86
C LEU A 211 6.89 -3.00 6.27
N HIS A 212 8.11 -3.14 5.77
CA HIS A 212 9.21 -2.20 5.94
C HIS A 212 9.63 -1.70 4.55
N THR A 213 9.10 -0.57 4.11
CA THR A 213 9.19 -0.12 2.72
C THR A 213 9.93 1.21 2.55
N GLY A 214 10.53 1.40 1.38
CA GLY A 214 11.17 2.67 1.03
C GLY A 214 10.17 3.74 0.59
N ASP A 215 9.03 3.34 0.04
CA ASP A 215 7.91 4.21 -0.34
C ASP A 215 6.65 3.78 0.44
N ASP A 216 5.43 3.95 -0.07
CA ASP A 216 4.19 3.65 0.63
C ASP A 216 4.07 2.15 0.99
N ALA A 217 3.70 1.83 2.25
CA ALA A 217 3.62 0.42 2.63
C ALA A 217 2.39 -0.28 2.03
N LEU A 218 1.24 0.37 2.07
CA LEU A 218 0.00 -0.04 1.39
C LEU A 218 -0.52 1.14 0.59
N ALA A 219 -0.78 0.95 -0.70
CA ALA A 219 -1.25 2.04 -1.56
C ALA A 219 -2.32 1.59 -2.57
N GLY A 220 -2.93 2.57 -3.26
CA GLY A 220 -3.89 2.37 -4.33
C GLY A 220 -5.23 3.02 -4.08
N GLY A 221 -6.32 2.29 -4.33
CA GLY A 221 -7.69 2.78 -4.14
C GLY A 221 -8.67 2.14 -5.11
N TYR A 222 -9.88 2.74 -5.25
CA TYR A 222 -11.06 2.09 -5.78
C TYR A 222 -11.34 0.76 -5.08
N TRP A 223 -11.19 0.79 -3.75
CA TRP A 223 -11.43 -0.38 -2.89
C TRP A 223 -12.86 -0.37 -2.38
N THR A 224 -13.46 -1.55 -2.39
CA THR A 224 -14.77 -1.80 -1.83
C THR A 224 -14.69 -3.01 -0.90
N ASP A 225 -15.30 -2.91 0.30
CA ASP A 225 -15.32 -4.01 1.29
C ASP A 225 -13.91 -4.54 1.65
N THR A 226 -12.99 -3.61 1.90
CA THR A 226 -11.59 -3.92 2.18
C THR A 226 -11.31 -3.94 3.69
N ARG A 227 -10.55 -4.94 4.14
CA ARG A 227 -10.10 -5.06 5.53
C ARG A 227 -8.58 -5.10 5.62
N ILE A 228 -8.01 -4.19 6.43
CA ILE A 228 -6.59 -4.16 6.77
C ILE A 228 -6.49 -4.34 8.29
N ASP A 229 -5.87 -5.44 8.72
CA ASP A 229 -5.93 -5.82 10.15
C ASP A 229 -4.60 -6.36 10.69
N ARG A 230 -4.19 -5.91 11.88
CA ARG A 230 -2.99 -6.38 12.60
C ARG A 230 -1.70 -6.33 11.77
N CYS A 231 -1.52 -5.33 10.96
CA CYS A 231 -0.28 -5.11 10.22
C CYS A 231 0.70 -4.26 11.02
N LEU A 232 1.98 -4.61 10.94
CA LEU A 232 3.10 -3.77 11.36
C LEU A 232 3.62 -3.02 10.13
N ILE A 233 3.63 -1.71 10.21
CA ILE A 233 3.91 -0.81 9.09
C ILE A 233 5.03 0.15 9.47
N ASN A 234 6.11 0.11 8.70
CA ASN A 234 7.24 1.01 8.79
C ASN A 234 7.62 1.46 7.38
N SER A 235 7.36 2.70 7.04
CA SER A 235 7.55 3.25 5.70
C SER A 235 8.36 4.53 5.75
N SER A 236 9.17 4.76 4.73
CA SER A 236 9.88 6.04 4.53
C SER A 236 9.07 7.06 3.72
N CYS A 237 7.79 6.81 3.54
CA CYS A 237 6.81 7.72 2.93
C CYS A 237 5.50 7.66 3.73
N ASN A 238 4.47 6.97 3.27
CA ASN A 238 3.22 6.83 4.01
C ASN A 238 2.97 5.38 4.42
N GLY A 239 2.31 5.21 5.55
CA GLY A 239 1.92 3.87 5.99
C GLY A 239 0.84 3.28 5.07
N ILE A 240 -0.30 3.94 4.97
CA ILE A 240 -1.38 3.60 4.03
C ILE A 240 -1.70 4.84 3.21
N ARG A 241 -1.70 4.72 1.88
CA ARG A 241 -2.02 5.83 0.99
C ARG A 241 -3.09 5.44 -0.03
N MET A 242 -4.27 6.06 0.06
CA MET A 242 -5.33 5.90 -0.92
C MET A 242 -5.35 7.09 -1.88
N ILE A 243 -4.95 6.87 -3.12
CA ILE A 243 -4.90 7.88 -4.18
C ILE A 243 -6.17 7.91 -5.05
N MET A 244 -7.10 7.00 -4.81
CA MET A 244 -8.38 6.89 -5.49
C MET A 244 -9.50 6.71 -4.48
N PRO A 245 -10.75 7.16 -4.77
CA PRO A 245 -11.90 7.00 -3.87
C PRO A 245 -12.12 5.52 -3.50
N SER A 246 -12.52 5.28 -2.27
CA SER A 246 -12.78 3.93 -1.76
C SER A 246 -13.95 3.96 -0.80
N GLU A 247 -14.62 2.83 -0.62
CA GLU A 247 -15.77 2.73 0.28
C GLU A 247 -15.76 1.44 1.10
N ARG A 248 -16.33 1.47 2.29
CA ARG A 248 -16.39 0.36 3.24
C ARG A 248 -15.00 -0.24 3.51
N VAL A 249 -14.07 0.64 3.90
CA VAL A 249 -12.68 0.26 4.23
C VAL A 249 -12.51 0.24 5.75
N TYR A 250 -12.03 -0.87 6.26
CA TYR A 250 -11.81 -1.11 7.69
C TYR A 250 -10.33 -1.32 7.96
N ILE A 251 -9.70 -0.35 8.64
CA ILE A 251 -8.30 -0.40 9.06
C ILE A 251 -8.28 -0.59 10.57
N SER A 252 -7.80 -1.72 11.05
CA SER A 252 -7.90 -2.04 12.47
C SER A 252 -6.65 -2.69 13.05
N ARG A 253 -6.36 -2.37 14.31
CA ARG A 253 -5.28 -2.99 15.10
C ARG A 253 -3.91 -2.95 14.42
N CYS A 254 -3.70 -2.01 13.53
CA CYS A 254 -2.42 -1.80 12.86
C CYS A 254 -1.50 -0.93 13.72
N ARG A 255 -0.21 -1.17 13.60
CA ARG A 255 0.84 -0.40 14.25
C ARG A 255 1.71 0.25 13.18
N PHE A 256 1.85 1.57 13.27
CA PHE A 256 2.66 2.39 12.38
C PHE A 256 3.86 2.91 13.16
N GLU A 257 5.06 2.70 12.65
CA GLU A 257 6.30 3.08 13.30
C GLU A 257 7.19 3.87 12.35
N GLY A 258 7.57 5.06 12.74
CA GLY A 258 8.59 5.86 12.08
C GLY A 258 9.86 5.98 12.94
N PRO A 259 10.98 6.39 12.36
CA PRO A 259 11.17 6.59 10.93
C PRO A 259 11.24 5.26 10.17
N GLY A 260 11.14 5.32 8.84
CA GLY A 260 11.33 4.14 7.99
C GLY A 260 12.76 3.58 8.10
N THR A 261 12.88 2.28 8.14
CA THR A 261 14.17 1.57 8.22
C THR A 261 14.86 1.42 6.86
N HIS A 262 14.10 1.58 5.78
CA HIS A 262 14.61 1.57 4.41
C HIS A 262 14.39 2.94 3.77
N PRO A 263 15.45 3.70 3.48
CA PRO A 263 15.31 5.03 2.88
C PRO A 263 14.59 4.99 1.54
N HIS A 264 13.79 6.02 1.27
CA HIS A 264 13.20 6.24 -0.05
C HIS A 264 14.31 6.41 -1.10
N HIS A 265 14.25 5.64 -2.18
CA HIS A 265 15.37 5.49 -3.12
C HIS A 265 15.80 6.80 -3.80
N THR A 266 14.86 7.66 -4.20
CA THR A 266 15.17 8.92 -4.89
C THR A 266 15.55 10.05 -3.96
N SER A 267 14.88 10.17 -2.82
CA SER A 267 15.06 11.34 -1.92
C SER A 267 15.96 11.07 -0.72
N GLY A 268 16.30 9.80 -0.44
CA GLY A 268 17.03 9.41 0.78
C GLY A 268 16.25 9.63 2.08
N ARG A 269 14.98 10.05 1.99
CA ARG A 269 14.12 10.31 3.14
C ARG A 269 13.87 9.03 3.93
N THR A 270 13.79 9.17 5.26
CA THR A 270 13.38 8.09 6.17
C THR A 270 12.14 8.44 6.97
N ALA A 271 11.71 9.71 6.99
CA ALA A 271 10.53 10.12 7.73
C ALA A 271 9.27 9.39 7.23
N THR A 272 8.51 8.80 8.15
CA THR A 272 7.13 8.38 7.87
C THR A 272 6.26 9.64 7.91
N GLU A 273 5.85 10.12 6.75
CA GLU A 273 5.12 11.39 6.63
C GLU A 273 3.72 11.26 7.22
N THR A 274 2.98 10.26 6.79
CA THR A 274 1.61 10.04 7.26
C THR A 274 1.39 8.59 7.63
N GLY A 275 0.76 8.34 8.78
CA GLY A 275 0.31 6.99 9.11
C GLY A 275 -0.73 6.51 8.11
N ILE A 276 -1.83 7.26 7.93
CA ILE A 276 -2.89 6.95 6.96
C ILE A 276 -3.22 8.21 6.15
N TYR A 277 -2.97 8.16 4.85
CA TYR A 277 -3.22 9.25 3.92
C TYR A 277 -4.31 8.89 2.91
N LEU A 278 -5.43 9.59 2.98
CA LEU A 278 -6.57 9.45 2.08
C LEU A 278 -6.58 10.64 1.14
N GLN A 279 -6.19 10.43 -0.12
CA GLN A 279 -5.86 11.48 -1.08
C GLN A 279 -6.43 11.19 -2.48
N PRO A 280 -7.74 10.97 -2.60
CA PRO A 280 -8.31 10.73 -3.92
C PRO A 280 -8.05 11.93 -4.85
N GLY A 281 -7.58 11.63 -6.08
CA GLY A 281 -7.20 12.65 -7.05
C GLY A 281 -5.83 13.29 -6.85
N GLY A 282 -5.06 12.86 -5.84
CA GLY A 282 -3.75 13.45 -5.54
C GLY A 282 -2.62 13.02 -6.45
N TRP A 283 -2.78 11.95 -7.19
CA TRP A 283 -1.75 11.39 -8.08
C TRP A 283 -2.23 11.23 -9.51
N GLY A 284 -3.25 11.95 -9.88
CA GLY A 284 -3.93 11.88 -11.15
C GLY A 284 -5.43 11.96 -10.97
N LYS A 285 -6.17 12.18 -12.06
CA LYS A 285 -7.61 12.33 -12.00
C LYS A 285 -8.28 11.03 -11.54
N ALA A 286 -8.93 11.07 -10.40
CA ALA A 286 -9.65 9.95 -9.82
C ALA A 286 -10.98 10.43 -9.20
N PRO A 287 -11.99 10.79 -10.03
CA PRO A 287 -13.23 11.33 -9.53
C PRO A 287 -14.02 10.30 -8.74
N GLY A 288 -14.83 10.78 -7.81
CA GLY A 288 -15.78 9.94 -7.08
C GLY A 288 -15.86 10.25 -5.58
N ARG A 289 -16.67 9.46 -4.91
CA ARG A 289 -16.94 9.60 -3.48
C ARG A 289 -16.19 8.56 -2.67
N MET A 290 -15.53 9.01 -1.62
CA MET A 290 -14.99 8.15 -0.58
C MET A 290 -16.00 8.07 0.56
N ASP A 291 -16.33 6.86 1.05
CA ASP A 291 -17.31 6.71 2.13
C ASP A 291 -17.03 5.52 3.03
N GLN A 292 -17.56 5.58 4.26
CA GLN A 292 -17.48 4.50 5.24
C GLN A 292 -16.04 4.02 5.48
N ILE A 293 -15.15 4.97 5.77
CA ILE A 293 -13.77 4.68 6.14
C ILE A 293 -13.69 4.57 7.67
N TYR A 294 -13.28 3.41 8.16
CA TYR A 294 -13.21 3.11 9.58
C TYR A 294 -11.77 2.79 9.99
N ILE A 295 -11.24 3.57 10.94
CA ILE A 295 -9.91 3.39 11.54
C ILE A 295 -10.14 3.07 13.02
N ASP A 296 -9.80 1.85 13.45
CA ASP A 296 -10.08 1.39 14.83
C ASP A 296 -8.87 0.74 15.48
N ARG A 297 -8.57 1.10 16.73
CA ARG A 297 -7.49 0.52 17.54
C ARG A 297 -6.11 0.53 16.86
N CYS A 298 -5.81 1.58 16.12
CA CYS A 298 -4.50 1.76 15.52
C CYS A 298 -3.55 2.49 16.48
N GLN A 299 -2.27 2.13 16.40
CA GLN A 299 -1.20 2.76 17.16
C GLN A 299 -0.20 3.39 16.19
N MET A 300 0.22 4.62 16.48
CA MET A 300 1.16 5.36 15.66
C MET A 300 2.28 5.92 16.53
N TYR A 301 3.51 5.66 16.13
CA TYR A 301 4.68 6.11 16.84
C TYR A 301 5.65 6.80 15.89
N ASN A 302 6.07 8.02 16.23
CA ASN A 302 7.08 8.79 15.50
C ASN A 302 6.78 8.93 14.00
N VAL A 303 5.53 9.22 13.64
CA VAL A 303 5.09 9.64 12.30
C VAL A 303 4.84 11.15 12.29
N LEU A 304 4.99 11.83 11.16
CA LEU A 304 4.84 13.30 11.15
C LEU A 304 3.39 13.75 11.32
N THR A 305 2.43 13.01 10.73
CA THR A 305 1.00 13.16 10.99
C THR A 305 0.30 11.80 11.10
N PRO A 306 -0.70 11.64 11.99
CA PRO A 306 -1.31 10.33 12.15
C PRO A 306 -2.28 9.99 11.00
N VAL A 307 -3.18 10.89 10.66
CA VAL A 307 -4.18 10.70 9.60
C VAL A 307 -4.37 12.01 8.85
N THR A 308 -4.31 11.93 7.53
CA THR A 308 -4.62 13.06 6.66
C THR A 308 -5.63 12.64 5.61
N VAL A 309 -6.67 13.42 5.44
CA VAL A 309 -7.62 13.34 4.34
C VAL A 309 -7.51 14.62 3.53
N THR A 310 -7.30 14.49 2.22
CA THR A 310 -7.27 15.64 1.32
C THR A 310 -8.06 15.31 0.05
N LEU A 311 -9.17 15.98 -0.18
CA LEU A 311 -10.02 15.76 -1.35
C LEU A 311 -9.59 16.67 -2.50
N GLY A 312 -9.53 16.13 -3.70
CA GLY A 312 -9.49 16.90 -4.94
C GLY A 312 -10.86 17.49 -5.28
N ASP A 313 -10.93 18.37 -6.28
CA ASP A 313 -12.16 19.06 -6.66
C ASP A 313 -13.26 18.12 -7.19
N ASP A 314 -12.86 17.01 -7.82
CA ASP A 314 -13.79 16.00 -8.35
C ASP A 314 -14.18 14.93 -7.31
N ASN A 315 -13.83 15.14 -6.02
CA ASN A 315 -14.04 14.15 -4.96
C ASN A 315 -14.93 14.70 -3.85
N THR A 316 -15.71 13.81 -3.25
CA THR A 316 -16.42 14.08 -1.99
C THR A 316 -16.14 12.97 -0.99
N ALA A 317 -16.40 13.22 0.29
CA ALA A 317 -16.34 12.17 1.29
C ALA A 317 -17.62 12.09 2.12
N GLY A 318 -18.01 10.88 2.47
CA GLY A 318 -19.08 10.57 3.40
C GLY A 318 -18.62 10.54 4.85
N THR A 319 -18.68 9.38 5.44
CA THR A 319 -18.29 9.17 6.83
C THR A 319 -16.85 8.66 6.96
N ILE A 320 -16.05 9.40 7.72
CA ILE A 320 -14.72 8.99 8.16
C ILE A 320 -14.77 8.85 9.69
N SER A 321 -14.52 7.64 10.19
CA SER A 321 -14.62 7.32 11.61
C SER A 321 -13.28 6.83 12.16
N ILE A 322 -12.77 7.51 13.16
CA ILE A 322 -11.53 7.17 13.87
C ILE A 322 -11.88 6.84 15.32
N ASN A 323 -11.57 5.64 15.77
CA ASN A 323 -11.86 5.19 17.10
C ASN A 323 -10.65 4.50 17.73
N ARG A 324 -10.35 4.82 18.97
CA ARG A 324 -9.22 4.24 19.73
C ARG A 324 -7.88 4.35 19.01
N LEU A 325 -7.63 5.52 18.39
CA LEU A 325 -6.33 5.86 17.84
C LEU A 325 -5.40 6.32 18.98
N THR A 326 -4.24 5.70 19.07
CA THR A 326 -3.18 6.12 20.01
C THR A 326 -1.98 6.63 19.20
N GLY A 327 -1.61 7.88 19.39
CA GLY A 327 -0.44 8.52 18.81
C GLY A 327 0.59 8.86 19.88
N ARG A 328 1.87 8.56 19.63
CA ARG A 328 2.98 8.97 20.51
C ARG A 328 4.14 9.49 19.66
N LYS A 329 4.77 10.56 20.15
CA LYS A 329 5.82 11.28 19.42
C LYS A 329 5.37 11.66 17.99
N ILE A 330 4.11 12.02 17.84
CA ILE A 330 3.61 12.49 16.56
C ILE A 330 4.32 13.82 16.24
N GLY A 331 4.71 14.00 15.00
CA GLY A 331 5.42 15.18 14.55
C GLY A 331 4.60 16.47 14.69
N HIS A 332 4.92 17.44 13.88
CA HIS A 332 4.32 18.77 13.95
C HIS A 332 3.14 18.98 13.00
N MET A 333 2.64 17.93 12.36
CA MET A 333 1.52 18.02 11.43
C MET A 333 0.24 17.45 12.05
N ALA A 334 -0.81 18.27 12.06
CA ALA A 334 -2.10 17.92 12.64
C ALA A 334 -2.77 16.72 11.95
N LEU A 335 -3.54 15.94 12.69
CA LEU A 335 -4.59 15.11 12.08
C LEU A 335 -5.51 16.04 11.28
N SER A 336 -5.71 15.77 10.00
CA SER A 336 -6.48 16.71 9.17
C SER A 336 -7.48 16.03 8.24
N VAL A 337 -8.63 16.70 8.07
CA VAL A 337 -9.62 16.38 7.02
C VAL A 337 -9.94 17.68 6.30
N LYS A 338 -9.55 17.76 5.03
CA LYS A 338 -9.64 18.99 4.23
C LYS A 338 -9.85 18.71 2.76
N SER A 339 -10.26 19.71 2.02
CA SER A 339 -10.22 19.72 0.55
C SER A 339 -9.36 20.87 0.04
N TRP A 340 -8.85 20.74 -1.17
CA TRP A 340 -8.12 21.82 -1.85
C TRP A 340 -9.03 22.93 -2.34
N GLY A 341 -10.21 22.56 -2.85
CA GLY A 341 -11.27 23.46 -3.25
C GLY A 341 -12.37 23.50 -2.21
N THR A 342 -13.60 23.29 -2.67
CA THR A 342 -14.83 23.32 -1.88
C THR A 342 -15.47 21.95 -1.67
N ALA A 343 -14.81 20.88 -2.12
CA ALA A 343 -15.34 19.52 -2.02
C ALA A 343 -15.66 19.15 -0.56
N PRO A 344 -16.91 18.74 -0.25
CA PRO A 344 -17.32 18.53 1.13
C PRO A 344 -16.97 17.14 1.64
N THR A 345 -16.74 17.07 2.96
CA THR A 345 -16.83 15.84 3.75
C THR A 345 -18.08 15.91 4.62
N ASP A 346 -18.97 14.91 4.53
CA ASP A 346 -20.21 14.95 5.30
C ASP A 346 -19.96 14.83 6.80
N ARG A 347 -19.13 13.86 7.21
CA ARG A 347 -18.99 13.58 8.63
C ARG A 347 -17.63 13.01 8.99
N VAL A 348 -17.03 13.62 10.00
CA VAL A 348 -15.83 13.11 10.69
C VAL A 348 -16.18 12.79 12.13
N ILE A 349 -15.88 11.57 12.57
CA ILE A 349 -16.17 11.11 13.92
C ILE A 349 -14.88 10.60 14.54
N ILE A 350 -14.41 11.23 15.62
CA ILE A 350 -13.22 10.81 16.36
C ILE A 350 -13.62 10.49 17.79
N ARG A 351 -13.29 9.25 18.24
CA ARG A 351 -13.70 8.77 19.55
C ARG A 351 -12.56 8.06 20.27
N ASN A 352 -12.57 8.15 21.62
CA ASN A 352 -11.71 7.36 22.51
C ASN A 352 -10.22 7.41 22.10
N SER A 353 -9.73 8.53 21.62
CA SER A 353 -8.41 8.65 20.99
C SER A 353 -7.50 9.55 21.84
N ASP A 354 -6.21 9.18 21.88
CA ASP A 354 -5.20 9.87 22.69
C ASP A 354 -3.94 10.07 21.83
N ILE A 355 -3.67 11.32 21.45
CA ILE A 355 -2.61 11.67 20.51
C ILE A 355 -1.68 12.70 21.14
N GLU A 356 -0.40 12.35 21.23
CA GLU A 356 0.68 13.18 21.72
C GLU A 356 1.53 13.68 20.56
N TYR A 357 1.63 15.01 20.45
CA TYR A 357 2.43 15.73 19.46
C TYR A 357 3.69 16.29 20.11
N ILE A 358 4.80 16.28 19.36
CA ILE A 358 6.04 16.90 19.82
C ILE A 358 6.05 18.43 19.62
N GLY A 359 5.16 18.94 18.76
CA GLY A 359 5.10 20.35 18.43
C GLY A 359 6.25 20.83 17.56
N LYS A 360 6.23 22.12 17.22
CA LYS A 360 7.30 22.80 16.50
C LYS A 360 7.34 24.27 16.90
N ASP A 361 8.37 24.66 17.63
CA ASP A 361 8.62 26.05 18.04
C ASP A 361 9.32 26.82 16.89
N ASP A 362 8.59 27.04 15.81
CA ASP A 362 9.11 27.73 14.62
C ASP A 362 8.10 28.79 14.14
N HIS A 363 8.34 30.01 14.53
CA HIS A 363 7.51 31.17 14.19
C HIS A 363 7.58 31.58 12.71
N SER A 364 8.52 31.02 11.94
CA SER A 364 8.63 31.27 10.49
C SER A 364 7.60 30.50 9.69
N LEU A 365 6.95 29.49 10.30
CA LEU A 365 5.87 28.75 9.64
C LEU A 365 4.70 29.69 9.34
N PRO A 366 4.17 29.72 8.10
CA PRO A 366 3.02 30.54 7.77
C PRO A 366 1.82 30.13 8.64
N LYS A 367 1.19 31.12 9.26
CA LYS A 367 -0.06 30.94 10.04
C LYS A 367 -1.22 30.50 9.16
N TRP A 368 -1.12 30.76 7.88
CA TRP A 368 -2.10 30.44 6.84
C TRP A 368 -1.43 29.84 5.63
N PHE A 369 -2.05 28.82 5.09
CA PHE A 369 -1.62 28.19 3.85
C PHE A 369 -2.75 28.27 2.82
N HIS A 370 -2.57 29.08 1.78
CA HIS A 370 -3.46 29.21 0.63
C HIS A 370 -2.88 28.53 -0.63
N GLY A 371 -2.05 27.50 -0.47
CA GLY A 371 -1.43 26.82 -1.58
C GLY A 371 -2.40 25.94 -2.35
N LYS A 372 -2.33 25.98 -3.68
CA LYS A 372 -3.10 25.13 -4.57
C LYS A 372 -2.42 23.78 -4.86
N SER A 373 -1.25 23.51 -4.29
CA SER A 373 -0.50 22.29 -4.59
C SER A 373 -0.15 21.51 -3.33
N PHE A 374 -0.05 20.22 -3.49
CA PHE A 374 0.38 19.24 -2.51
C PHE A 374 1.80 19.43 -2.01
N ASP A 375 2.66 19.98 -2.85
CA ASP A 375 4.10 20.07 -2.61
C ASP A 375 4.46 21.04 -1.49
N GLN A 376 3.48 21.75 -0.94
CA GLN A 376 3.69 22.75 0.09
C GLN A 376 3.30 22.25 1.48
N TRP A 377 3.57 21.05 1.74
CA TRP A 377 3.20 20.17 2.80
C TRP A 377 3.51 20.50 4.26
N PRO A 378 4.55 21.20 4.64
CA PRO A 378 4.93 21.15 6.06
C PRO A 378 4.11 22.07 6.97
N PHE A 379 3.06 22.74 6.46
CA PHE A 379 2.48 23.87 7.21
C PHE A 379 0.99 23.68 7.46
N PHE A 380 0.68 23.04 8.57
CA PHE A 380 -0.68 23.04 9.09
C PHE A 380 -0.94 24.25 9.97
N PRO A 381 -2.13 24.87 9.90
CA PRO A 381 -2.46 26.04 10.70
C PRO A 381 -2.74 25.73 12.17
N SER A 382 -2.73 24.47 12.55
CA SER A 382 -2.86 23.97 13.92
C SER A 382 -1.90 22.80 14.16
N TRP A 383 -1.57 22.54 15.42
CA TRP A 383 -0.67 21.43 15.74
C TRP A 383 -1.38 20.10 15.96
N GLY A 384 -2.64 20.11 16.43
CA GLY A 384 -3.37 18.90 16.82
C GLY A 384 -4.36 18.41 15.78
N MET A 385 -5.37 19.22 15.42
CA MET A 385 -6.40 18.84 14.44
C MET A 385 -6.74 20.00 13.51
N TYR A 386 -7.00 19.70 12.24
CA TYR A 386 -7.43 20.65 11.24
C TYR A 386 -8.57 20.09 10.39
N PHE A 387 -9.70 20.79 10.36
CA PHE A 387 -10.87 20.43 9.57
C PHE A 387 -11.24 21.58 8.64
N ARG A 388 -11.39 21.27 7.35
CA ARG A 388 -11.83 22.25 6.35
C ARG A 388 -12.83 21.65 5.39
N ASN A 389 -13.93 22.38 5.14
CA ASN A 389 -15.06 21.96 4.31
C ASN A 389 -15.69 20.64 4.82
N VAL A 390 -16.04 20.60 6.09
CA VAL A 390 -16.66 19.45 6.75
C VAL A 390 -18.02 19.83 7.31
N HIS A 391 -19.09 19.14 6.92
CA HIS A 391 -20.43 19.42 7.46
C HIS A 391 -20.52 19.12 8.95
N THR A 392 -20.03 17.98 9.39
CA THR A 392 -20.15 17.63 10.82
C THR A 392 -18.84 17.02 11.35
N VAL A 393 -18.30 17.61 12.41
CA VAL A 393 -17.21 17.03 13.21
C VAL A 393 -17.75 16.61 14.58
N LYS A 394 -17.55 15.34 14.96
CA LYS A 394 -17.93 14.81 16.28
C LYS A 394 -16.70 14.33 17.03
N LEU A 395 -16.44 14.92 18.20
CA LEU A 395 -15.34 14.54 19.09
C LEU A 395 -15.91 13.97 20.39
N HIS A 396 -15.53 12.77 20.77
CA HIS A 396 -15.97 12.12 22.00
C HIS A 396 -14.81 11.42 22.70
N GLN A 397 -14.46 11.84 23.91
CA GLN A 397 -13.34 11.30 24.68
C GLN A 397 -12.02 11.33 23.86
N VAL A 398 -11.72 12.48 23.27
CA VAL A 398 -10.49 12.73 22.53
C VAL A 398 -9.54 13.51 23.42
N LYS A 399 -8.30 13.07 23.50
CA LYS A 399 -7.23 13.75 24.24
C LYS A 399 -6.10 14.11 23.28
N LEU A 400 -5.72 15.39 23.26
CA LEU A 400 -4.56 15.91 22.56
C LEU A 400 -3.53 16.38 23.59
N ARG A 401 -2.31 15.91 23.43
CA ARG A 401 -1.18 16.31 24.28
C ARG A 401 -0.13 16.99 23.42
N LEU A 402 0.53 17.97 24.01
CA LEU A 402 1.68 18.65 23.43
C LEU A 402 2.86 18.50 24.40
N SER A 403 3.84 17.67 24.04
CA SER A 403 5.03 17.40 24.87
C SER A 403 6.18 18.40 24.61
N GLY A 404 6.06 19.27 23.64
CA GLY A 404 7.02 20.33 23.33
C GLY A 404 6.34 21.68 23.26
N LYS A 405 6.89 22.56 22.45
CA LYS A 405 6.33 23.90 22.21
C LYS A 405 5.71 24.00 20.82
N ASP A 406 4.60 24.70 20.74
CA ASP A 406 4.00 25.09 19.47
C ASP A 406 3.19 26.38 19.66
N TYR A 407 3.37 27.36 18.78
CA TYR A 407 2.65 28.62 18.85
C TYR A 407 1.31 28.60 18.15
N ARG A 408 1.03 27.53 17.39
CA ARG A 408 -0.24 27.36 16.67
C ARG A 408 -1.33 26.92 17.64
N GLN A 409 -2.58 27.17 17.28
CA GLN A 409 -3.71 26.65 18.05
C GLN A 409 -3.79 25.10 17.95
N ALA A 410 -4.41 24.51 18.97
CA ALA A 410 -4.54 23.04 19.01
C ALA A 410 -5.46 22.51 17.91
N ILE A 411 -6.58 23.16 17.68
CA ILE A 411 -7.60 22.72 16.71
C ILE A 411 -8.07 23.93 15.90
N LEU A 412 -8.16 23.76 14.59
CA LEU A 412 -8.78 24.76 13.71
C LEU A 412 -9.94 24.13 12.93
N TYR A 413 -11.07 24.83 12.96
CA TYR A 413 -12.26 24.56 12.17
C TYR A 413 -12.40 25.67 11.11
N ASP A 414 -12.34 25.29 9.84
CA ASP A 414 -12.41 26.21 8.70
C ASP A 414 -13.53 25.72 7.75
N HIS A 415 -14.61 26.50 7.62
CA HIS A 415 -15.83 26.08 6.91
C HIS A 415 -16.34 24.72 7.42
N VAL A 416 -16.57 24.64 8.74
CA VAL A 416 -17.22 23.51 9.40
C VAL A 416 -18.58 23.94 9.91
N ASP A 417 -19.65 23.30 9.45
CA ASP A 417 -21.02 23.71 9.76
C ASP A 417 -21.43 23.37 11.20
N HIS A 418 -21.05 22.16 11.65
CA HIS A 418 -21.47 21.65 12.96
C HIS A 418 -20.31 20.97 13.68
N VAL A 419 -20.03 21.38 14.91
CA VAL A 419 -19.07 20.74 15.81
C VAL A 419 -19.82 20.22 17.04
N GLN A 420 -19.67 18.94 17.34
CA GLN A 420 -20.27 18.28 18.50
C GLN A 420 -19.17 17.68 19.40
N GLY A 421 -19.17 18.08 20.68
CA GLY A 421 -18.17 17.69 21.64
C GLY A 421 -16.87 18.50 21.51
N HIS A 422 -15.85 18.09 22.23
CA HIS A 422 -14.54 18.76 22.26
C HIS A 422 -13.42 17.75 22.53
N ALA A 423 -12.19 18.14 22.29
CA ALA A 423 -11.01 17.42 22.74
C ALA A 423 -10.50 18.03 24.05
N THR A 424 -10.05 17.19 24.95
CA THR A 424 -9.31 17.60 26.14
C THR A 424 -7.87 17.88 25.73
N LEU A 425 -7.41 19.09 26.07
CA LEU A 425 -6.03 19.51 25.80
C LEU A 425 -5.18 19.33 27.05
N ALA A 426 -3.98 18.78 26.89
CA ALA A 426 -2.98 18.71 27.95
C ALA A 426 -1.62 19.18 27.39
N THR A 427 -0.97 20.07 28.11
CA THR A 427 0.43 20.47 27.89
C THR A 427 1.23 19.97 29.08
N ASP A 428 2.38 19.39 28.82
CA ASP A 428 3.30 18.97 29.88
C ASP A 428 4.09 20.17 30.40
#